data_37f1f8c58ac9cf0ff65a0ccec7181086
#
_entry.id   37f1f8c58ac9cf0ff65a0ccec7181086
#
_cell.length_a   1.000
_cell.length_b   1.000
_cell.length_c   1.000
_cell.angle_alpha   90.00
_cell.angle_beta   90.00
_cell.angle_gamma   90.00
#
_symmetry.space_group_name_H-M   'P 1'
#
loop_
_entity.id
_entity.type
_entity.pdbx_description
1 polymer ?
#
loop_
_entity_poly.entity_id
_entity_poly.type
_entity_poly.pdbx_seq_one_letter_code
_entity_poly.pdbx_strand_id
1 'polypeptide(L)'
;MNVVSLVGRPNTGKSALFNRIAKKRVAIVFDQPGVTRDRVTREVDVLGRKVMLVDTGGIAFDRHVTNDPLDDETKSQAALAVEDSAVCVIVVDSREGITPLDSEVIKRVRESGVPCVIAANKCDTADDDWRAAEFERFGLPVFATSAEHGRGIEALLKDVTSRLPPVSEDAASSRPLKVAIVGRPNVGKSSYVNRLLNAPRVIVSDIPGTTRDAVEVPFTIGTGPEARRYMLVDTAGMKPHTKMSKTSVDNFSLFRSEDAINEADVVLLVMDPVMGPTMQDKRIAGKILDANKACVILMNKWDLAQEEGITETKAVPALRTMMPFLSFAPVVFCSNKSGYNIRRTVDAIDRAAASASERIPTGMLNNVITKATKKTLSPMIKGKRLKIYYGLQVSTNPQTIRLFVNDPKLVTPAYLSYLDKQIRARFGLEGAPLRIFLKARSRNTGAPKAAVSAPTPEE
;
A
#
# COMPACT_ATOMS: atom_id res chain seq x y z
N MET A 1 0.80 -4.07 -8.03
CA MET A 1 1.82 -4.89 -8.74
C MET A 1 1.79 -6.29 -8.14
N ASN A 2 1.65 -7.34 -8.96
CA ASN A 2 1.52 -8.71 -8.46
C ASN A 2 2.89 -9.25 -8.03
N VAL A 3 2.94 -10.01 -6.95
CA VAL A 3 4.15 -10.66 -6.43
C VAL A 3 4.17 -12.11 -6.89
N VAL A 4 5.30 -12.55 -7.45
CA VAL A 4 5.57 -13.96 -7.79
C VAL A 4 6.77 -14.42 -6.99
N SER A 5 6.58 -15.38 -6.08
CA SER A 5 7.64 -15.88 -5.22
C SER A 5 8.17 -17.23 -5.70
N LEU A 6 9.50 -17.37 -5.72
CA LEU A 6 10.19 -18.63 -5.93
C LEU A 6 10.45 -19.27 -4.56
N VAL A 7 9.85 -20.42 -4.29
CA VAL A 7 9.97 -21.16 -3.03
C VAL A 7 10.51 -22.57 -3.30
N GLY A 8 11.14 -23.18 -2.32
CA GLY A 8 11.70 -24.54 -2.44
C GLY A 8 12.88 -24.73 -1.48
N ARG A 9 13.32 -25.96 -1.31
CA ARG A 9 14.49 -26.29 -0.47
C ARG A 9 15.80 -25.67 -0.99
N PRO A 10 16.86 -25.59 -0.21
CA PRO A 10 18.17 -25.15 -0.66
C PRO A 10 18.67 -25.96 -1.89
N ASN A 11 19.47 -25.34 -2.74
CA ASN A 11 20.14 -25.97 -3.89
C ASN A 11 19.25 -26.49 -5.03
N THR A 12 17.93 -26.22 -5.05
CA THR A 12 17.03 -26.54 -6.16
C THR A 12 17.21 -25.61 -7.39
N GLY A 13 18.04 -24.59 -7.26
CA GLY A 13 18.32 -23.64 -8.36
C GLY A 13 17.37 -22.44 -8.41
N LYS A 14 16.69 -22.08 -7.31
CA LYS A 14 15.82 -20.88 -7.23
C LYS A 14 16.50 -19.61 -7.69
N SER A 15 17.67 -19.31 -7.15
CA SER A 15 18.43 -18.09 -7.49
C SER A 15 18.94 -18.13 -8.96
N ALA A 16 19.24 -19.31 -9.49
CA ALA A 16 19.58 -19.45 -10.91
C ALA A 16 18.35 -19.16 -11.79
N LEU A 17 17.18 -19.71 -11.42
CA LEU A 17 15.92 -19.46 -12.12
C LEU A 17 15.51 -17.98 -12.01
N PHE A 18 15.62 -17.40 -10.82
CA PHE A 18 15.41 -15.96 -10.59
C PHE A 18 16.28 -15.11 -11.52
N ASN A 19 17.59 -15.35 -11.55
CA ASN A 19 18.52 -14.61 -12.37
C ASN A 19 18.25 -14.78 -13.86
N ARG A 20 17.85 -15.98 -14.28
CA ARG A 20 17.51 -16.26 -15.68
C ARG A 20 16.27 -15.51 -16.13
N ILE A 21 15.22 -15.49 -15.32
CA ILE A 21 13.99 -14.73 -15.58
C ILE A 21 14.31 -13.22 -15.60
N ALA A 22 15.06 -12.76 -14.61
CA ALA A 22 15.42 -11.35 -14.46
C ALA A 22 16.33 -10.82 -15.58
N LYS A 23 17.28 -11.61 -16.10
CA LYS A 23 18.21 -11.19 -17.18
C LYS A 23 17.56 -11.07 -18.56
N LYS A 24 16.56 -11.88 -18.89
CA LYS A 24 15.90 -11.88 -20.21
C LYS A 24 14.84 -10.78 -20.38
N ARG A 25 14.35 -10.14 -19.31
CA ARG A 25 13.14 -9.30 -19.35
C ARG A 25 13.25 -8.06 -18.45
N VAL A 26 14.36 -7.32 -18.57
CA VAL A 26 14.65 -6.15 -17.72
C VAL A 26 13.82 -4.94 -18.14
N ALA A 27 12.95 -4.46 -17.24
CA ALA A 27 12.61 -3.06 -17.16
C ALA A 27 13.27 -2.50 -15.88
N ILE A 28 14.30 -1.66 -16.09
CA ILE A 28 14.97 -0.81 -15.09
C ILE A 28 15.48 -1.51 -13.81
N VAL A 29 16.79 -1.71 -13.76
CA VAL A 29 17.52 -2.18 -12.59
C VAL A 29 17.61 -1.07 -11.54
N PHE A 30 17.03 -1.27 -10.38
CA PHE A 30 17.44 -0.56 -9.17
C PHE A 30 18.39 -1.46 -8.38
N ASP A 31 19.68 -1.44 -8.75
CA ASP A 31 20.73 -1.96 -7.88
C ASP A 31 20.93 -0.97 -6.73
N GLN A 32 20.41 -1.29 -5.55
CA GLN A 32 20.86 -0.63 -4.32
C GLN A 32 21.71 -1.61 -3.50
N PRO A 33 22.98 -1.30 -3.25
CA PRO A 33 23.82 -2.08 -2.34
C PRO A 33 23.32 -1.90 -0.91
N GLY A 34 23.03 -2.99 -0.20
CA GLY A 34 22.73 -2.97 1.23
C GLY A 34 21.51 -3.75 1.71
N VAL A 35 20.95 -4.65 0.91
CA VAL A 35 19.93 -5.59 1.36
C VAL A 35 20.62 -6.86 1.86
N THR A 36 20.35 -7.21 3.11
CA THR A 36 20.82 -8.42 3.79
C THR A 36 20.67 -9.67 2.94
N ARG A 37 21.58 -10.61 3.09
CA ARG A 37 21.88 -11.82 2.31
C ARG A 37 20.71 -12.75 1.92
N ASP A 38 19.45 -12.49 2.32
CA ASP A 38 18.42 -13.55 2.33
C ASP A 38 17.22 -13.35 1.39
N ARG A 39 17.02 -12.20 0.73
CA ARG A 39 15.95 -11.99 -0.25
C ARG A 39 16.37 -11.05 -1.37
N VAL A 40 16.32 -11.55 -2.60
CA VAL A 40 16.51 -10.73 -3.81
C VAL A 40 15.14 -10.48 -4.43
N THR A 41 14.75 -9.23 -4.57
CA THR A 41 13.51 -8.83 -5.26
C THR A 41 13.85 -8.06 -6.52
N ARG A 42 13.13 -8.32 -7.61
CA ARG A 42 13.32 -7.60 -8.87
C ARG A 42 12.00 -7.42 -9.59
N GLU A 43 11.77 -6.22 -10.10
CA GLU A 43 10.67 -5.98 -11.03
C GLU A 43 11.04 -6.56 -12.40
N VAL A 44 10.15 -7.37 -12.95
CA VAL A 44 10.33 -8.00 -14.25
C VAL A 44 9.05 -7.88 -15.08
N ASP A 45 9.21 -7.73 -16.39
CA ASP A 45 8.10 -7.81 -17.33
C ASP A 45 7.94 -9.26 -17.78
N VAL A 46 6.82 -9.87 -17.46
CA VAL A 46 6.47 -11.24 -17.85
C VAL A 46 5.31 -11.18 -18.82
N LEU A 47 5.60 -11.34 -20.12
CA LEU A 47 4.60 -11.34 -21.19
C LEU A 47 3.71 -10.10 -21.20
N GLY A 48 4.29 -8.91 -21.02
CA GLY A 48 3.58 -7.63 -20.96
C GLY A 48 2.95 -7.30 -19.59
N ARG A 49 3.20 -8.13 -18.58
CA ARG A 49 2.72 -7.91 -17.21
C ARG A 49 3.88 -7.64 -16.27
N LYS A 50 3.87 -6.48 -15.62
CA LYS A 50 4.85 -6.13 -14.60
C LYS A 50 4.56 -6.90 -13.32
N VAL A 51 5.53 -7.69 -12.85
CA VAL A 51 5.46 -8.47 -11.61
C VAL A 51 6.71 -8.24 -10.77
N MET A 52 6.54 -8.32 -9.46
CA MET A 52 7.66 -8.35 -8.52
C MET A 52 8.07 -9.81 -8.32
N LEU A 53 9.20 -10.20 -8.89
CA LEU A 53 9.78 -11.52 -8.65
C LEU A 53 10.58 -11.51 -7.35
N VAL A 54 10.35 -12.51 -6.49
CA VAL A 54 10.98 -12.64 -5.17
C VAL A 54 11.70 -13.99 -5.09
N ASP A 55 13.00 -13.95 -4.85
CA ASP A 55 13.75 -15.14 -4.42
C ASP A 55 13.73 -15.24 -2.90
N THR A 56 13.11 -16.28 -2.38
CA THR A 56 12.98 -16.44 -0.93
C THR A 56 14.27 -16.94 -0.27
N GLY A 57 15.38 -17.10 -1.03
CA GLY A 57 16.59 -17.72 -0.51
C GLY A 57 16.36 -19.19 -0.12
N GLY A 58 17.36 -19.92 0.28
CA GLY A 58 17.15 -21.28 0.76
C GLY A 58 16.40 -21.29 2.11
N ILE A 59 15.07 -21.31 2.06
CA ILE A 59 14.26 -21.48 3.27
C ILE A 59 14.53 -22.89 3.79
N ALA A 60 15.30 -22.98 4.84
CA ALA A 60 15.45 -24.21 5.57
C ALA A 60 14.15 -24.50 6.33
N PHE A 61 13.31 -25.35 5.73
CA PHE A 61 12.22 -26.01 6.47
C PHE A 61 12.79 -27.18 7.33
N ASP A 62 14.07 -27.11 7.67
CA ASP A 62 14.75 -28.21 8.34
C ASP A 62 14.27 -28.39 9.77
N ARG A 63 13.87 -29.62 10.12
CA ARG A 63 13.47 -30.02 11.46
C ARG A 63 14.66 -30.34 12.37
N HIS A 64 15.89 -30.18 11.90
CA HIS A 64 17.02 -30.41 12.78
C HIS A 64 17.16 -29.26 13.76
N VAL A 65 16.75 -29.56 14.96
CA VAL A 65 16.85 -28.81 16.19
C VAL A 65 18.28 -28.31 16.37
N THR A 66 18.55 -27.12 15.91
CA THR A 66 19.56 -26.28 16.53
C THR A 66 18.80 -25.18 17.26
N ASN A 67 19.08 -25.04 18.55
CA ASN A 67 18.49 -23.99 19.41
C ASN A 67 18.98 -22.59 19.05
N ASP A 68 19.12 -22.30 17.75
CA ASP A 68 19.57 -21.00 17.27
C ASP A 68 18.35 -20.11 16.95
N PRO A 69 18.22 -18.95 17.63
CA PRO A 69 17.13 -18.00 17.38
C PRO A 69 17.04 -17.46 15.95
N LEU A 70 18.12 -17.59 15.17
CA LEU A 70 18.20 -17.17 13.76
C LEU A 70 17.39 -18.06 12.79
N ASP A 71 17.25 -19.36 13.10
CA ASP A 71 16.51 -20.31 12.26
C ASP A 71 15.00 -20.05 12.26
N ASP A 72 14.44 -19.61 13.38
CA ASP A 72 13.02 -19.26 13.51
C ASP A 72 12.65 -17.96 12.76
N GLU A 73 13.59 -17.05 12.62
CA GLU A 73 13.37 -15.80 11.84
C GLU A 73 13.27 -16.12 10.35
N THR A 74 14.08 -17.01 9.82
CA THR A 74 14.11 -17.42 8.42
C THR A 74 12.84 -18.17 8.02
N LYS A 75 12.35 -19.07 8.88
CA LYS A 75 11.11 -19.84 8.69
C LYS A 75 9.86 -18.94 8.64
N SER A 76 9.80 -17.94 9.51
CA SER A 76 8.69 -16.98 9.56
C SER A 76 8.65 -16.07 8.33
N GLN A 77 9.81 -15.69 7.80
CA GLN A 77 9.91 -14.82 6.64
C GLN A 77 9.46 -15.50 5.35
N ALA A 78 9.61 -16.79 5.26
CA ALA A 78 9.21 -17.60 4.12
C ALA A 78 7.71 -17.79 4.00
N ALA A 79 7.08 -18.16 5.11
CA ALA A 79 5.62 -18.29 5.16
C ALA A 79 4.93 -16.98 4.74
N LEU A 80 5.49 -15.84 5.16
CA LEU A 80 5.00 -14.52 4.79
C LEU A 80 5.18 -14.18 3.31
N ALA A 81 6.30 -14.62 2.69
CA ALA A 81 6.50 -14.39 1.26
C ALA A 81 5.50 -15.18 0.41
N VAL A 82 5.08 -16.36 0.89
CA VAL A 82 4.04 -17.16 0.25
C VAL A 82 2.68 -16.48 0.39
N GLU A 83 2.28 -16.06 1.58
CA GLU A 83 0.99 -15.42 1.85
C GLU A 83 0.79 -14.10 1.06
N ASP A 84 1.87 -13.36 0.83
CA ASP A 84 1.84 -12.08 0.08
C ASP A 84 1.91 -12.28 -1.44
N SER A 85 2.06 -13.51 -1.92
CA SER A 85 2.22 -13.80 -3.34
C SER A 85 0.89 -13.90 -4.06
N ALA A 86 0.83 -13.37 -5.29
CA ALA A 86 -0.26 -13.64 -6.21
C ALA A 86 -0.16 -15.04 -6.82
N VAL A 87 1.08 -15.52 -7.03
CA VAL A 87 1.40 -16.87 -7.50
C VAL A 87 2.72 -17.32 -6.88
N CYS A 88 2.79 -18.59 -6.44
CA CYS A 88 4.01 -19.24 -5.97
C CYS A 88 4.55 -20.22 -7.01
N VAL A 89 5.83 -20.12 -7.31
CA VAL A 89 6.56 -21.12 -8.11
C VAL A 89 7.40 -21.97 -7.16
N ILE A 90 7.02 -23.24 -7.02
CA ILE A 90 7.74 -24.20 -6.18
C ILE A 90 8.84 -24.81 -7.02
N VAL A 91 10.09 -24.51 -6.70
CA VAL A 91 11.26 -24.98 -7.44
C VAL A 91 11.80 -26.25 -6.79
N VAL A 92 11.77 -27.34 -7.54
CA VAL A 92 12.28 -28.66 -7.11
C VAL A 92 13.45 -29.08 -7.99
N ASP A 93 14.28 -29.99 -7.50
CA ASP A 93 15.41 -30.58 -8.25
C ASP A 93 14.97 -31.90 -8.89
N SER A 94 14.85 -31.93 -10.22
CA SER A 94 14.42 -33.14 -10.94
C SER A 94 15.43 -34.29 -10.88
N ARG A 95 16.72 -34.01 -10.66
CA ARG A 95 17.76 -35.02 -10.59
C ARG A 95 17.75 -35.80 -9.29
N GLU A 96 17.37 -35.14 -8.19
CA GLU A 96 17.29 -35.78 -6.86
C GLU A 96 15.94 -36.48 -6.62
N GLY A 97 14.93 -36.20 -7.49
CA GLY A 97 13.58 -36.71 -7.31
C GLY A 97 12.88 -36.06 -6.10
N ILE A 98 11.79 -36.69 -5.67
CA ILE A 98 10.95 -36.16 -4.59
C ILE A 98 11.60 -36.45 -3.23
N THR A 99 11.87 -35.39 -2.48
CA THR A 99 12.35 -35.49 -1.10
C THR A 99 11.25 -35.20 -0.08
N PRO A 100 11.40 -35.64 1.18
CA PRO A 100 10.46 -35.29 2.25
C PRO A 100 10.30 -33.79 2.44
N LEU A 101 11.36 -32.99 2.24
CA LEU A 101 11.35 -31.54 2.32
C LEU A 101 10.54 -30.92 1.20
N ASP A 102 10.62 -31.43 -0.05
CA ASP A 102 9.80 -30.96 -1.16
C ASP A 102 8.32 -31.18 -0.85
N SER A 103 7.97 -32.36 -0.31
CA SER A 103 6.60 -32.67 0.09
C SER A 103 6.07 -31.73 1.18
N GLU A 104 6.91 -31.36 2.15
CA GLU A 104 6.54 -30.41 3.22
C GLU A 104 6.35 -28.99 2.66
N VAL A 105 7.24 -28.51 1.78
CA VAL A 105 7.12 -27.21 1.13
C VAL A 105 5.84 -27.14 0.31
N ILE A 106 5.58 -28.14 -0.53
CA ILE A 106 4.37 -28.22 -1.35
C ILE A 106 3.12 -28.20 -0.48
N LYS A 107 3.08 -28.99 0.60
CA LYS A 107 1.96 -29.02 1.53
C LYS A 107 1.69 -27.64 2.13
N ARG A 108 2.71 -26.94 2.63
CA ARG A 108 2.58 -25.61 3.25
C ARG A 108 2.12 -24.54 2.25
N VAL A 109 2.65 -24.55 1.02
CA VAL A 109 2.21 -23.64 -0.03
C VAL A 109 0.74 -23.89 -0.39
N ARG A 110 0.30 -25.15 -0.45
CA ARG A 110 -1.13 -25.46 -0.68
C ARG A 110 -2.03 -25.01 0.45
N GLU A 111 -1.59 -25.17 1.70
CA GLU A 111 -2.35 -24.72 2.88
C GLU A 111 -2.50 -23.19 2.96
N SER A 112 -1.63 -22.42 2.30
CA SER A 112 -1.78 -20.96 2.21
C SER A 112 -2.90 -20.52 1.26
N GLY A 113 -3.40 -21.42 0.40
CA GLY A 113 -4.44 -21.11 -0.59
C GLY A 113 -3.95 -20.26 -1.77
N VAL A 114 -2.67 -19.95 -1.86
CA VAL A 114 -2.09 -19.17 -2.95
C VAL A 114 -1.97 -20.06 -4.20
N PRO A 115 -2.37 -19.59 -5.40
CA PRO A 115 -2.14 -20.31 -6.65
C PRO A 115 -0.66 -20.68 -6.81
N CYS A 116 -0.39 -21.96 -7.09
CA CYS A 116 0.99 -22.43 -7.18
C CYS A 116 1.21 -23.40 -8.35
N VAL A 117 2.46 -23.43 -8.81
CA VAL A 117 2.96 -24.31 -9.86
C VAL A 117 4.31 -24.90 -9.47
N ILE A 118 4.67 -26.04 -10.03
CA ILE A 118 5.96 -26.69 -9.78
C ILE A 118 6.87 -26.44 -10.98
N ALA A 119 8.07 -25.89 -10.71
CA ALA A 119 9.18 -25.85 -11.65
C ALA A 119 10.16 -26.97 -11.31
N ALA A 120 10.09 -28.10 -12.03
CA ALA A 120 11.06 -29.18 -11.92
C ALA A 120 12.33 -28.73 -12.66
N ASN A 121 13.26 -28.18 -11.91
CA ASN A 121 14.49 -27.59 -12.43
C ASN A 121 15.58 -28.64 -12.64
N LYS A 122 16.59 -28.30 -13.44
CA LYS A 122 17.71 -29.14 -13.89
C LYS A 122 17.31 -30.23 -14.90
N CYS A 123 16.21 -30.05 -15.64
CA CYS A 123 15.89 -30.79 -16.85
C CYS A 123 16.64 -30.19 -18.04
N ASP A 124 17.92 -30.53 -18.22
CA ASP A 124 18.77 -29.82 -19.17
C ASP A 124 18.54 -30.26 -20.59
N THR A 125 18.12 -31.51 -20.82
CA THR A 125 17.80 -32.10 -22.10
C THR A 125 16.31 -32.49 -22.18
N ALA A 126 15.82 -32.82 -23.38
CA ALA A 126 14.46 -33.33 -23.55
C ALA A 126 14.29 -34.72 -22.92
N ASP A 127 15.35 -35.48 -22.85
CA ASP A 127 15.36 -36.80 -22.24
C ASP A 127 15.20 -36.76 -20.72
N ASP A 128 15.38 -35.59 -20.09
CA ASP A 128 15.18 -35.42 -18.63
C ASP A 128 13.73 -35.14 -18.25
N ASP A 129 12.82 -34.88 -19.21
CA ASP A 129 11.45 -34.46 -18.93
C ASP A 129 10.62 -35.50 -18.17
N TRP A 130 10.91 -36.79 -18.34
CA TRP A 130 10.24 -37.84 -17.59
C TRP A 130 10.45 -37.70 -16.06
N ARG A 131 11.58 -37.10 -15.64
CA ARG A 131 11.84 -36.84 -14.21
C ARG A 131 10.89 -35.79 -13.64
N ALA A 132 10.47 -34.82 -14.45
CA ALA A 132 9.49 -33.83 -14.02
C ALA A 132 8.10 -34.46 -13.77
N ALA A 133 7.73 -35.49 -14.56
CA ALA A 133 6.44 -36.17 -14.41
C ALA A 133 6.23 -36.81 -13.02
N GLU A 134 7.31 -37.17 -12.32
CA GLU A 134 7.22 -37.72 -10.96
C GLU A 134 6.52 -36.74 -9.99
N PHE A 135 6.64 -35.43 -10.21
CA PHE A 135 6.04 -34.41 -9.36
C PHE A 135 4.55 -34.13 -9.65
N GLU A 136 3.98 -34.70 -10.75
CA GLU A 136 2.56 -34.58 -11.06
C GLU A 136 1.65 -35.23 -10.01
N ARG A 137 2.17 -36.18 -9.26
CA ARG A 137 1.45 -36.82 -8.15
C ARG A 137 0.97 -35.85 -7.08
N PHE A 138 1.51 -34.65 -7.00
CA PHE A 138 1.05 -33.60 -6.08
C PHE A 138 -0.21 -32.87 -6.59
N GLY A 139 -0.71 -33.18 -7.80
CA GLY A 139 -1.89 -32.59 -8.38
C GLY A 139 -1.75 -31.10 -8.71
N LEU A 140 -0.52 -30.65 -8.93
CA LEU A 140 -0.18 -29.29 -9.36
C LEU A 140 0.38 -29.32 -10.79
N PRO A 141 0.26 -28.23 -11.57
CA PRO A 141 0.92 -28.13 -12.85
C PRO A 141 2.43 -28.20 -12.67
N VAL A 142 3.09 -29.02 -13.46
CA VAL A 142 4.54 -29.26 -13.42
C VAL A 142 5.18 -28.84 -14.75
N PHE A 143 6.26 -28.08 -14.66
CA PHE A 143 7.02 -27.61 -15.80
C PHE A 143 8.47 -28.10 -15.70
N ALA A 144 8.90 -28.91 -16.67
CA ALA A 144 10.30 -29.26 -16.82
C ALA A 144 11.10 -28.00 -17.22
N THR A 145 12.04 -27.58 -16.39
CA THR A 145 12.80 -26.35 -16.58
C THR A 145 14.31 -26.58 -16.43
N SER A 146 15.10 -25.80 -17.13
CA SER A 146 16.52 -25.65 -16.88
C SER A 146 16.86 -24.16 -16.74
N ALA A 147 17.18 -23.76 -15.52
CA ALA A 147 17.63 -22.40 -15.24
C ALA A 147 18.97 -22.09 -15.96
N GLU A 148 19.83 -23.08 -16.12
CA GLU A 148 21.14 -22.95 -16.76
C GLU A 148 21.01 -22.76 -18.28
N HIS A 149 20.21 -23.57 -18.95
CA HIS A 149 20.03 -23.54 -20.38
C HIS A 149 18.84 -22.69 -20.85
N GLY A 150 17.97 -22.27 -19.94
CA GLY A 150 16.80 -21.42 -20.25
C GLY A 150 15.63 -22.20 -20.88
N ARG A 151 15.64 -23.54 -20.77
CA ARG A 151 14.61 -24.43 -21.30
C ARG A 151 13.38 -24.44 -20.41
N GLY A 152 12.17 -24.52 -20.97
CA GLY A 152 10.90 -24.64 -20.28
C GLY A 152 10.42 -23.37 -19.53
N ILE A 153 11.24 -22.33 -19.44
CA ILE A 153 10.93 -21.12 -18.68
C ILE A 153 9.76 -20.34 -19.28
N GLU A 154 9.63 -20.32 -20.60
CA GLU A 154 8.57 -19.59 -21.28
C GLU A 154 7.20 -20.23 -21.01
N ALA A 155 7.11 -21.56 -21.04
CA ALA A 155 5.90 -22.30 -20.71
C ALA A 155 5.49 -22.08 -19.23
N LEU A 156 6.46 -22.15 -18.32
CA LEU A 156 6.25 -21.82 -16.90
C LEU A 156 5.70 -20.40 -16.72
N LEU A 157 6.32 -19.40 -17.34
CA LEU A 157 5.92 -18.01 -17.21
C LEU A 157 4.55 -17.73 -17.83
N LYS A 158 4.20 -18.42 -18.92
CA LYS A 158 2.87 -18.32 -19.53
C LYS A 158 1.78 -18.82 -18.57
N ASP A 159 1.99 -19.93 -17.89
CA ASP A 159 1.05 -20.46 -16.90
C ASP A 159 0.99 -19.56 -15.65
N VAL A 160 2.13 -19.11 -15.12
CA VAL A 160 2.18 -18.13 -14.03
C VAL A 160 1.38 -16.88 -14.36
N THR A 161 1.55 -16.35 -15.60
CA THR A 161 0.83 -15.14 -16.03
C THR A 161 -0.68 -15.36 -16.12
N SER A 162 -1.14 -16.55 -16.53
CA SER A 162 -2.55 -16.89 -16.60
C SER A 162 -3.23 -16.97 -15.23
N ARG A 163 -2.47 -17.31 -14.19
CA ARG A 163 -2.94 -17.41 -12.79
C ARG A 163 -2.86 -16.10 -12.03
N LEU A 164 -2.11 -15.12 -12.54
CA LEU A 164 -2.10 -13.80 -11.93
C LEU A 164 -3.52 -13.22 -11.96
N PRO A 165 -3.97 -12.54 -10.90
CA PRO A 165 -5.21 -11.78 -10.93
C PRO A 165 -5.26 -10.93 -12.19
N PRO A 166 -6.42 -10.80 -12.85
CA PRO A 166 -6.52 -9.94 -14.02
C PRO A 166 -5.93 -8.57 -13.68
N VAL A 167 -5.06 -8.06 -14.55
CA VAL A 167 -4.61 -6.69 -14.42
C VAL A 167 -5.86 -5.85 -14.63
N SER A 168 -6.38 -5.30 -13.56
CA SER A 168 -7.34 -4.23 -13.66
C SER A 168 -6.60 -2.97 -14.15
N GLU A 169 -6.06 -3.04 -15.38
CA GLU A 169 -5.44 -1.89 -16.04
C GLU A 169 -6.48 -0.79 -16.26
N ASP A 170 -7.76 -1.15 -16.31
CA ASP A 170 -8.85 -0.22 -16.56
C ASP A 170 -9.52 0.35 -15.30
N ALA A 171 -9.40 -0.28 -14.14
CA ALA A 171 -10.09 0.22 -12.96
C ALA A 171 -9.41 1.43 -12.32
N ALA A 172 -8.09 1.57 -12.45
CA ALA A 172 -7.37 2.73 -11.91
C ALA A 172 -7.26 3.89 -12.92
N SER A 173 -7.29 3.61 -14.25
CA SER A 173 -7.20 4.63 -15.29
C SER A 173 -8.55 5.06 -15.87
N SER A 174 -9.63 4.30 -15.65
CA SER A 174 -10.96 4.61 -16.20
C SER A 174 -11.90 5.32 -15.23
N ARG A 175 -11.70 5.12 -13.91
CA ARG A 175 -12.54 5.77 -12.91
C ARG A 175 -12.05 7.20 -12.65
N PRO A 176 -12.92 8.23 -12.72
CA PRO A 176 -12.54 9.57 -12.33
C PRO A 176 -12.15 9.62 -10.86
N LEU A 177 -11.10 10.41 -10.56
CA LEU A 177 -10.66 10.65 -9.18
C LEU A 177 -11.71 11.51 -8.46
N LYS A 178 -12.34 10.98 -7.41
CA LYS A 178 -13.34 11.70 -6.62
C LYS A 178 -12.67 12.69 -5.67
N VAL A 179 -13.00 13.97 -5.80
CA VAL A 179 -12.44 15.06 -5.00
C VAL A 179 -13.54 15.79 -4.27
N ALA A 180 -13.50 15.80 -2.94
CA ALA A 180 -14.36 16.64 -2.12
C ALA A 180 -13.66 17.95 -1.77
N ILE A 181 -14.38 19.06 -1.86
CA ILE A 181 -13.88 20.39 -1.48
C ILE A 181 -14.63 20.85 -0.24
N VAL A 182 -13.96 20.81 0.89
CA VAL A 182 -14.55 21.13 2.19
C VAL A 182 -13.87 22.32 2.86
N GLY A 183 -14.51 22.91 3.84
CA GLY A 183 -14.03 24.07 4.57
C GLY A 183 -15.19 24.89 5.09
N ARG A 184 -14.93 25.80 6.01
CA ARG A 184 -15.95 26.70 6.58
C ARG A 184 -16.61 27.61 5.52
N PRO A 185 -17.75 28.23 5.82
CA PRO A 185 -18.38 29.23 4.95
C PRO A 185 -17.40 30.38 4.62
N ASN A 186 -17.53 30.95 3.42
CA ASN A 186 -16.82 32.15 2.96
C ASN A 186 -15.29 32.05 2.81
N VAL A 187 -14.70 30.85 2.88
CA VAL A 187 -13.27 30.63 2.57
C VAL A 187 -12.99 30.61 1.06
N GLY A 188 -14.05 30.64 0.23
CA GLY A 188 -13.92 30.73 -1.24
C GLY A 188 -13.99 29.38 -1.96
N LYS A 189 -14.65 28.34 -1.41
CA LYS A 189 -14.84 27.03 -2.06
C LYS A 189 -15.50 27.16 -3.44
N SER A 190 -16.66 27.81 -3.53
CA SER A 190 -17.38 27.99 -4.80
C SER A 190 -16.58 28.81 -5.81
N SER A 191 -15.86 29.83 -5.34
CA SER A 191 -14.97 30.61 -6.22
C SER A 191 -13.80 29.76 -6.74
N TYR A 192 -13.27 28.85 -5.90
CA TYR A 192 -12.22 27.93 -6.33
C TYR A 192 -12.72 26.96 -7.40
N VAL A 193 -13.88 26.33 -7.18
CA VAL A 193 -14.50 25.44 -8.17
C VAL A 193 -14.73 26.17 -9.50
N ASN A 194 -15.34 27.34 -9.45
CA ASN A 194 -15.58 28.14 -10.67
C ASN A 194 -14.27 28.49 -11.39
N ARG A 195 -13.22 28.83 -10.62
CA ARG A 195 -11.91 29.14 -11.20
C ARG A 195 -11.24 27.94 -11.81
N LEU A 196 -11.34 26.76 -11.13
CA LEU A 196 -10.80 25.50 -11.61
C LEU A 196 -11.48 25.05 -12.90
N LEU A 197 -12.82 25.05 -12.93
CA LEU A 197 -13.59 24.57 -14.08
C LEU A 197 -13.46 25.52 -15.30
N ASN A 198 -13.21 26.81 -15.10
CA ASN A 198 -12.96 27.80 -16.16
C ASN A 198 -11.46 27.92 -16.51
N ALA A 199 -10.58 27.08 -15.97
CA ALA A 199 -9.16 27.15 -16.28
C ALA A 199 -8.88 26.58 -17.70
N PRO A 200 -7.88 27.13 -18.44
CA PRO A 200 -7.49 26.61 -19.75
C PRO A 200 -7.15 25.11 -19.64
N ARG A 201 -7.59 24.31 -20.62
CA ARG A 201 -7.42 22.85 -20.70
C ARG A 201 -8.28 22.03 -19.72
N VAL A 202 -9.27 22.61 -19.06
CA VAL A 202 -10.28 21.89 -18.31
C VAL A 202 -11.52 21.73 -19.20
N ILE A 203 -11.96 20.49 -19.36
CA ILE A 203 -13.18 20.16 -20.12
C ILE A 203 -14.18 19.61 -19.10
N VAL A 204 -15.31 20.33 -18.98
CA VAL A 204 -16.44 19.86 -18.15
C VAL A 204 -17.32 18.99 -19.05
N SER A 205 -17.66 17.80 -18.60
CA SER A 205 -18.54 16.90 -19.33
C SER A 205 -19.97 17.08 -18.82
N ASP A 206 -20.90 17.45 -19.73
CA ASP A 206 -22.32 17.42 -19.43
C ASP A 206 -22.81 15.97 -19.44
N ILE A 207 -23.07 15.38 -18.27
CA ILE A 207 -23.79 14.11 -18.18
C ILE A 207 -25.24 14.41 -17.87
N PRO A 208 -26.21 14.17 -18.81
CA PRO A 208 -27.62 14.31 -18.54
C PRO A 208 -28.07 13.17 -17.61
N GLY A 209 -28.64 13.49 -16.46
CA GLY A 209 -29.34 12.52 -15.62
C GLY A 209 -28.84 12.37 -14.19
N THR A 210 -28.72 13.48 -13.46
CA THR A 210 -28.54 13.40 -12.01
C THR A 210 -29.79 13.90 -11.29
N THR A 211 -30.44 12.98 -10.60
CA THR A 211 -31.53 13.21 -9.66
C THR A 211 -31.16 14.20 -8.56
N ARG A 212 -32.13 14.89 -8.06
CA ARG A 212 -32.22 16.11 -7.25
C ARG A 212 -31.28 16.29 -6.01
N ASP A 213 -30.44 15.34 -5.59
CA ASP A 213 -29.82 15.36 -4.25
C ASP A 213 -28.29 15.34 -4.15
N ALA A 214 -27.53 15.00 -5.19
CA ALA A 214 -26.06 15.08 -5.19
C ALA A 214 -25.55 15.54 -6.54
N VAL A 215 -24.94 16.73 -6.60
CA VAL A 215 -24.38 17.26 -7.86
C VAL A 215 -22.92 16.85 -7.94
N GLU A 216 -22.66 15.72 -8.60
CA GLU A 216 -21.33 15.34 -9.05
C GLU A 216 -21.01 16.09 -10.34
N VAL A 217 -19.86 16.77 -10.41
CA VAL A 217 -19.40 17.47 -11.58
C VAL A 217 -18.15 16.79 -12.15
N PRO A 218 -18.28 16.04 -13.25
CA PRO A 218 -17.15 15.44 -13.93
C PRO A 218 -16.38 16.49 -14.71
N PHE A 219 -15.05 16.45 -14.63
CA PHE A 219 -14.19 17.29 -15.45
C PHE A 219 -12.90 16.55 -15.81
N THR A 220 -12.27 16.97 -16.88
CA THR A 220 -11.02 16.39 -17.38
C THR A 220 -9.99 17.49 -17.54
N ILE A 221 -8.76 17.22 -17.14
CA ILE A 221 -7.63 18.13 -17.32
C ILE A 221 -6.65 17.50 -18.31
N GLY A 222 -6.29 18.27 -19.35
CA GLY A 222 -5.43 17.79 -20.42
C GLY A 222 -6.21 17.18 -21.57
N THR A 223 -5.48 16.76 -22.60
CA THR A 223 -6.03 16.14 -23.83
C THR A 223 -5.22 14.89 -24.18
N GLY A 224 -5.86 13.95 -24.89
CA GLY A 224 -5.21 12.72 -25.34
C GLY A 224 -4.93 11.70 -24.22
N PRO A 225 -3.90 10.87 -24.38
CA PRO A 225 -3.59 9.77 -23.43
C PRO A 225 -3.21 10.24 -22.03
N GLU A 226 -2.77 11.49 -21.88
CA GLU A 226 -2.39 12.09 -20.59
C GLU A 226 -3.56 12.79 -19.88
N ALA A 227 -4.76 12.76 -20.48
CA ALA A 227 -5.95 13.38 -19.90
C ALA A 227 -6.34 12.70 -18.58
N ARG A 228 -6.47 13.48 -17.51
CA ARG A 228 -6.85 13.00 -16.18
C ARG A 228 -8.30 13.36 -15.90
N ARG A 229 -9.07 12.35 -15.46
CA ARG A 229 -10.51 12.51 -15.17
C ARG A 229 -10.72 12.68 -13.67
N TYR A 230 -11.54 13.66 -13.33
CA TYR A 230 -11.90 13.98 -11.96
C TYR A 230 -13.42 14.06 -11.82
N MET A 231 -13.89 13.85 -10.58
CA MET A 231 -15.28 14.02 -10.20
C MET A 231 -15.32 14.87 -8.91
N LEU A 232 -15.90 16.06 -8.99
CA LEU A 232 -16.19 16.83 -7.79
C LEU A 232 -17.42 16.26 -7.10
N VAL A 233 -17.30 15.94 -5.80
CA VAL A 233 -18.37 15.39 -4.99
C VAL A 233 -19.03 16.52 -4.19
N ASP A 234 -20.36 16.50 -4.11
CA ASP A 234 -21.21 17.45 -3.35
C ASP A 234 -20.99 18.94 -3.71
N THR A 235 -21.19 19.28 -4.96
CA THR A 235 -21.20 20.69 -5.39
C THR A 235 -22.53 21.41 -5.07
N ALA A 236 -23.55 20.73 -4.55
CA ALA A 236 -24.85 21.29 -4.21
C ALA A 236 -24.77 22.38 -3.13
N GLY A 237 -23.85 22.24 -2.16
CA GLY A 237 -23.56 23.26 -1.16
C GLY A 237 -22.89 24.53 -1.70
N MET A 238 -22.56 24.57 -2.99
CA MET A 238 -21.85 25.68 -3.65
C MET A 238 -22.78 26.64 -4.41
N LYS A 239 -24.08 26.30 -4.59
CA LYS A 239 -25.08 27.21 -5.15
C LYS A 239 -25.51 28.23 -4.09
N PRO A 240 -25.72 29.53 -4.44
CA PRO A 240 -26.20 30.53 -3.50
C PRO A 240 -27.63 30.17 -3.08
N HIS A 241 -27.81 29.74 -1.80
CA HIS A 241 -29.12 29.54 -1.22
C HIS A 241 -29.76 30.84 -0.82
N THR A 242 -30.88 31.18 -1.46
CA THR A 242 -31.76 32.25 -1.03
C THR A 242 -32.51 31.82 0.26
N LYS A 243 -32.22 32.53 1.36
CA LYS A 243 -32.96 32.58 2.62
C LYS A 243 -33.19 31.25 3.39
N MET A 244 -32.28 30.90 4.29
CA MET A 244 -32.52 30.01 5.43
C MET A 244 -31.91 30.61 6.72
N SER A 245 -32.46 30.31 7.89
CA SER A 245 -32.01 30.82 9.18
C SER A 245 -30.60 30.31 9.57
N LYS A 246 -29.78 31.18 10.19
CA LYS A 246 -28.37 30.96 10.48
C LYS A 246 -28.03 29.68 11.28
N THR A 247 -28.89 29.23 12.17
CA THR A 247 -28.61 28.09 13.07
C THR A 247 -28.82 26.72 12.43
N SER A 248 -29.73 26.61 11.46
CA SER A 248 -29.93 25.34 10.70
C SER A 248 -28.91 25.14 9.57
N VAL A 249 -28.34 26.24 9.03
CA VAL A 249 -27.36 26.19 7.93
C VAL A 249 -26.02 25.59 8.37
N ASP A 250 -25.57 25.85 9.60
CA ASP A 250 -24.28 25.36 10.09
C ASP A 250 -24.28 23.84 10.31
N ASN A 251 -25.35 23.27 10.86
CA ASN A 251 -25.47 21.83 11.06
C ASN A 251 -25.69 21.08 9.74
N PHE A 252 -26.51 21.60 8.85
CA PHE A 252 -26.74 21.00 7.52
C PHE A 252 -25.48 21.04 6.64
N SER A 253 -24.68 22.08 6.72
CA SER A 253 -23.39 22.20 6.03
C SER A 253 -22.36 21.21 6.54
N LEU A 254 -22.36 20.87 7.84
CA LEU A 254 -21.46 19.92 8.44
C LEU A 254 -21.80 18.46 8.07
N PHE A 255 -23.09 18.09 8.03
CA PHE A 255 -23.52 16.73 7.64
C PHE A 255 -23.21 16.45 6.17
N ARG A 256 -23.48 17.38 5.26
CA ARG A 256 -23.14 17.23 3.83
C ARG A 256 -21.63 17.13 3.62
N SER A 257 -20.83 17.87 4.39
CA SER A 257 -19.38 17.74 4.31
C SER A 257 -18.87 16.36 4.75
N GLU A 258 -19.57 15.65 5.65
CA GLU A 258 -19.22 14.29 6.05
C GLU A 258 -19.48 13.28 4.95
N ASP A 259 -20.62 13.36 4.27
CA ASP A 259 -20.96 12.48 3.18
C ASP A 259 -19.97 12.68 2.01
N ALA A 260 -19.68 13.91 1.67
CA ALA A 260 -18.67 14.25 0.65
C ALA A 260 -17.28 13.72 1.02
N ILE A 261 -16.84 13.86 2.29
CA ILE A 261 -15.58 13.33 2.77
C ILE A 261 -15.55 11.80 2.61
N ASN A 262 -16.63 11.12 3.02
CA ASN A 262 -16.69 9.66 2.97
C ASN A 262 -16.67 9.10 1.53
N GLU A 263 -17.23 9.83 0.59
CA GLU A 263 -17.29 9.41 -0.82
C GLU A 263 -16.00 9.71 -1.60
N ALA A 264 -15.25 10.74 -1.20
CA ALA A 264 -14.06 11.19 -1.92
C ALA A 264 -12.88 10.21 -1.80
N ASP A 265 -12.00 10.23 -2.80
CA ASP A 265 -10.67 9.65 -2.76
C ASP A 265 -9.67 10.62 -2.13
N VAL A 266 -9.79 11.91 -2.47
CA VAL A 266 -8.96 13.01 -1.93
C VAL A 266 -9.85 14.14 -1.46
N VAL A 267 -9.54 14.69 -0.28
CA VAL A 267 -10.25 15.85 0.28
C VAL A 267 -9.36 17.08 0.21
N LEU A 268 -9.89 18.13 -0.40
CA LEU A 268 -9.27 19.45 -0.43
C LEU A 268 -9.89 20.32 0.68
N LEU A 269 -9.13 20.53 1.76
CA LEU A 269 -9.52 21.39 2.88
C LEU A 269 -9.15 22.84 2.58
N VAL A 270 -10.15 23.67 2.27
CA VAL A 270 -9.97 25.09 1.93
C VAL A 270 -10.02 25.94 3.20
N MET A 271 -9.00 26.76 3.40
CA MET A 271 -8.83 27.64 4.55
C MET A 271 -8.50 29.08 4.11
N ASP A 272 -8.74 30.02 5.01
CA ASP A 272 -8.42 31.43 4.82
C ASP A 272 -7.20 31.77 5.71
N PRO A 273 -6.05 32.09 5.11
CA PRO A 273 -4.82 32.37 5.84
C PRO A 273 -4.85 33.66 6.64
N VAL A 274 -5.67 34.67 6.27
CA VAL A 274 -5.82 35.93 7.00
C VAL A 274 -6.46 35.69 8.36
N MET A 275 -7.51 34.87 8.38
CA MET A 275 -8.17 34.51 9.64
C MET A 275 -7.42 33.41 10.43
N GLY A 276 -6.47 32.76 9.78
CA GLY A 276 -5.76 31.61 10.36
C GLY A 276 -6.67 30.38 10.62
N PRO A 277 -6.11 29.31 11.20
CA PRO A 277 -6.84 28.10 11.55
C PRO A 277 -7.84 28.37 12.68
N THR A 278 -9.10 27.97 12.51
CA THR A 278 -10.16 28.10 13.50
C THR A 278 -10.59 26.75 14.09
N MET A 279 -11.39 26.79 15.16
CA MET A 279 -11.96 25.56 15.75
C MET A 279 -12.87 24.81 14.77
N GLN A 280 -13.55 25.52 13.85
CA GLN A 280 -14.38 24.89 12.82
C GLN A 280 -13.51 24.16 11.80
N ASP A 281 -12.40 24.78 11.37
CA ASP A 281 -11.42 24.11 10.48
C ASP A 281 -10.86 22.85 11.15
N LYS A 282 -10.55 22.92 12.45
CA LYS A 282 -10.06 21.77 13.23
C LYS A 282 -11.09 20.65 13.31
N ARG A 283 -12.39 20.95 13.44
CA ARG A 283 -13.46 19.93 13.42
C ARG A 283 -13.57 19.24 12.07
N ILE A 284 -13.54 20.00 10.97
CA ILE A 284 -13.57 19.44 9.61
C ILE A 284 -12.33 18.57 9.38
N ALA A 285 -11.16 19.06 9.78
CA ALA A 285 -9.89 18.32 9.70
C ALA A 285 -9.93 16.99 10.49
N GLY A 286 -10.57 16.98 11.66
CA GLY A 286 -10.81 15.77 12.45
C GLY A 286 -11.63 14.73 11.70
N LYS A 287 -12.73 15.16 11.04
CA LYS A 287 -13.57 14.27 10.23
C LYS A 287 -12.82 13.67 9.04
N ILE A 288 -11.95 14.43 8.39
CA ILE A 288 -11.08 13.92 7.30
C ILE A 288 -10.15 12.83 7.83
N LEU A 289 -9.56 13.05 9.00
CA LEU A 289 -8.69 12.08 9.65
C LEU A 289 -9.45 10.80 10.06
N ASP A 290 -10.64 10.95 10.67
CA ASP A 290 -11.48 9.83 11.09
C ASP A 290 -11.94 8.97 9.90
N ALA A 291 -12.26 9.61 8.77
CA ALA A 291 -12.57 8.96 7.51
C ALA A 291 -11.33 8.36 6.81
N ASN A 292 -10.14 8.62 7.32
CA ASN A 292 -8.86 8.15 6.76
C ASN A 292 -8.67 8.49 5.28
N LYS A 293 -9.07 9.70 4.86
CA LYS A 293 -8.99 10.14 3.46
C LYS A 293 -7.66 10.85 3.18
N ALA A 294 -7.19 10.73 1.95
CA ALA A 294 -6.11 11.57 1.46
C ALA A 294 -6.53 13.05 1.54
N CYS A 295 -5.61 13.92 1.93
CA CYS A 295 -5.92 15.31 2.21
C CYS A 295 -4.86 16.26 1.65
N VAL A 296 -5.34 17.35 1.07
CA VAL A 296 -4.55 18.51 0.67
C VAL A 296 -5.14 19.74 1.36
N ILE A 297 -4.32 20.60 1.93
CA ILE A 297 -4.74 21.85 2.55
C ILE A 297 -4.53 22.99 1.57
N LEU A 298 -5.60 23.75 1.27
CA LEU A 298 -5.57 24.88 0.38
C LEU A 298 -5.73 26.17 1.16
N MET A 299 -4.67 26.96 1.25
CA MET A 299 -4.69 28.33 1.78
C MET A 299 -5.10 29.28 0.68
N ASN A 300 -6.40 29.58 0.62
CA ASN A 300 -6.98 30.47 -0.40
C ASN A 300 -6.91 31.95 0.02
N LYS A 301 -7.21 32.87 -0.88
CA LYS A 301 -7.10 34.34 -0.68
C LYS A 301 -5.67 34.78 -0.33
N TRP A 302 -4.69 34.14 -0.93
CA TRP A 302 -3.28 34.42 -0.65
C TRP A 302 -2.86 35.84 -1.03
N ASP A 303 -3.55 36.45 -1.99
CA ASP A 303 -3.43 37.89 -2.32
C ASP A 303 -3.65 38.79 -1.09
N LEU A 304 -4.73 38.57 -0.34
CA LEU A 304 -5.02 39.35 0.86
C LEU A 304 -4.02 39.06 1.98
N ALA A 305 -3.61 37.81 2.14
CA ALA A 305 -2.61 37.44 3.15
C ALA A 305 -1.26 38.10 2.92
N GLN A 306 -0.85 38.23 1.65
CA GLN A 306 0.37 38.95 1.29
C GLN A 306 0.28 40.45 1.56
N GLU A 307 -0.86 41.09 1.32
CA GLU A 307 -1.13 42.49 1.64
C GLU A 307 -1.03 42.72 3.16
N GLU A 308 -1.41 41.75 3.99
CA GLU A 308 -1.27 41.78 5.46
C GLU A 308 0.12 41.33 5.97
N GLY A 309 1.10 41.08 5.09
CA GLY A 309 2.46 40.67 5.47
C GLY A 309 2.55 39.24 6.03
N ILE A 310 1.55 38.39 5.75
CA ILE A 310 1.58 36.97 6.10
C ILE A 310 2.45 36.24 5.09
N THR A 311 3.42 35.47 5.57
CA THR A 311 4.32 34.66 4.75
C THR A 311 4.06 33.17 4.96
N GLU A 312 4.43 32.34 3.98
CA GLU A 312 4.33 30.88 4.09
C GLU A 312 5.10 30.34 5.30
N THR A 313 6.25 30.94 5.61
CA THR A 313 7.10 30.58 6.74
C THR A 313 6.47 30.84 8.10
N LYS A 314 5.46 31.73 8.18
CA LYS A 314 4.65 31.97 9.39
C LYS A 314 3.37 31.15 9.39
N ALA A 315 2.70 31.04 8.25
CA ALA A 315 1.41 30.38 8.13
C ALA A 315 1.47 28.87 8.34
N VAL A 316 2.50 28.18 7.76
CA VAL A 316 2.65 26.72 7.89
C VAL A 316 2.90 26.28 9.34
N PRO A 317 3.84 26.85 10.11
CA PRO A 317 4.04 26.48 11.52
C PRO A 317 2.79 26.72 12.37
N ALA A 318 2.05 27.83 12.19
CA ALA A 318 0.83 28.13 12.91
C ALA A 318 -0.24 27.05 12.62
N LEU A 319 -0.41 26.68 11.36
CA LEU A 319 -1.28 25.57 10.94
C LEU A 319 -0.88 24.25 11.61
N ARG A 320 0.41 23.89 11.57
CA ARG A 320 0.90 22.63 12.16
C ARG A 320 0.78 22.58 13.67
N THR A 321 0.87 23.72 14.35
CA THR A 321 0.63 23.83 15.80
C THR A 321 -0.85 23.59 16.13
N MET A 322 -1.77 24.15 15.36
CA MET A 322 -3.21 23.99 15.59
C MET A 322 -3.71 22.59 15.18
N MET A 323 -3.18 22.01 14.11
CA MET A 323 -3.59 20.73 13.53
C MET A 323 -2.39 19.81 13.26
N PRO A 324 -1.68 19.35 14.31
CA PRO A 324 -0.50 18.49 14.18
C PRO A 324 -0.85 17.12 13.56
N PHE A 325 -2.08 16.66 13.72
CA PHE A 325 -2.57 15.40 13.17
C PHE A 325 -2.72 15.40 11.64
N LEU A 326 -2.80 16.56 10.99
CA LEU A 326 -2.75 16.71 9.52
C LEU A 326 -1.35 17.06 9.00
N SER A 327 -0.29 16.74 9.76
CA SER A 327 1.10 17.01 9.33
C SER A 327 1.50 16.35 8.01
N PHE A 328 0.80 15.30 7.61
CA PHE A 328 1.00 14.59 6.35
C PHE A 328 0.41 15.31 5.13
N ALA A 329 -0.58 16.19 5.33
CA ALA A 329 -1.24 16.89 4.23
C ALA A 329 -0.35 18.02 3.69
N PRO A 330 -0.08 18.10 2.37
CA PRO A 330 0.61 19.21 1.77
C PRO A 330 -0.21 20.49 1.88
N VAL A 331 0.46 21.62 1.96
CA VAL A 331 -0.16 22.94 1.99
C VAL A 331 0.13 23.65 0.66
N VAL A 332 -0.91 24.08 0.00
CA VAL A 332 -0.84 24.88 -1.23
C VAL A 332 -1.44 26.24 -0.99
N PHE A 333 -0.73 27.30 -1.35
CA PHE A 333 -1.19 28.67 -1.27
C PHE A 333 -1.72 29.10 -2.63
N CYS A 334 -2.95 29.60 -2.68
CA CYS A 334 -3.55 30.06 -3.93
C CYS A 334 -4.40 31.31 -3.75
N SER A 335 -4.66 31.97 -4.87
CA SER A 335 -5.65 33.07 -4.96
C SER A 335 -6.62 32.79 -6.11
N ASN A 336 -7.88 32.64 -5.77
CA ASN A 336 -8.94 32.51 -6.79
C ASN A 336 -9.13 33.80 -7.61
N LYS A 337 -8.81 34.94 -7.02
CA LYS A 337 -8.93 36.26 -7.67
C LYS A 337 -7.91 36.41 -8.81
N SER A 338 -6.64 36.17 -8.51
CA SER A 338 -5.55 36.30 -9.49
C SER A 338 -5.32 35.03 -10.33
N GLY A 339 -5.81 33.87 -9.90
CA GLY A 339 -5.50 32.56 -10.51
C GLY A 339 -4.17 31.96 -10.06
N TYR A 340 -3.53 32.59 -9.08
CA TYR A 340 -2.22 32.14 -8.55
C TYR A 340 -2.31 30.70 -8.03
N ASN A 341 -1.41 29.85 -8.49
CA ASN A 341 -1.21 28.46 -8.07
C ASN A 341 -2.43 27.51 -8.19
N ILE A 342 -3.49 27.84 -8.92
CA ILE A 342 -4.64 26.94 -9.11
C ILE A 342 -4.20 25.60 -9.70
N ARG A 343 -3.28 25.58 -10.68
CA ARG A 343 -2.77 24.34 -11.26
C ARG A 343 -1.99 23.51 -10.25
N ARG A 344 -1.20 24.13 -9.38
CA ARG A 344 -0.45 23.43 -8.32
C ARG A 344 -1.35 22.68 -7.34
N THR A 345 -2.61 23.11 -7.17
CA THR A 345 -3.57 22.39 -6.32
C THR A 345 -3.94 21.03 -6.92
N VAL A 346 -4.11 20.99 -8.25
CA VAL A 346 -4.37 19.73 -8.96
C VAL A 346 -3.19 18.79 -8.87
N ASP A 347 -1.97 19.28 -9.09
CA ASP A 347 -0.75 18.47 -8.95
C ASP A 347 -0.60 17.92 -7.53
N ALA A 348 -1.01 18.68 -6.50
CA ALA A 348 -1.00 18.22 -5.11
C ALA A 348 -2.07 17.13 -4.85
N ILE A 349 -3.26 17.29 -5.44
CA ILE A 349 -4.33 16.27 -5.38
C ILE A 349 -3.84 14.97 -6.03
N ASP A 350 -3.21 15.04 -7.19
CA ASP A 350 -2.68 13.87 -7.89
C ASP A 350 -1.59 13.16 -7.08
N ARG A 351 -0.65 13.91 -6.48
CA ARG A 351 0.39 13.34 -5.61
C ARG A 351 -0.23 12.68 -4.37
N ALA A 352 -1.24 13.30 -3.75
CA ALA A 352 -1.91 12.74 -2.60
C ALA A 352 -2.65 11.42 -2.95
N ALA A 353 -3.33 11.38 -4.11
CA ALA A 353 -3.99 10.19 -4.62
C ALA A 353 -2.98 9.06 -4.93
N ALA A 354 -1.89 9.39 -5.62
CA ALA A 354 -0.82 8.46 -5.92
C ALA A 354 -0.20 7.87 -4.63
N SER A 355 0.13 8.75 -3.66
CA SER A 355 0.66 8.33 -2.35
C SER A 355 -0.31 7.45 -1.57
N ALA A 356 -1.62 7.69 -1.65
CA ALA A 356 -2.63 6.88 -1.00
C ALA A 356 -2.74 5.47 -1.61
N SER A 357 -2.41 5.33 -2.89
CA SER A 357 -2.49 4.07 -3.65
C SER A 357 -1.14 3.34 -3.76
N GLU A 358 -0.06 3.95 -3.27
CA GLU A 358 1.29 3.42 -3.41
C GLU A 358 1.48 2.11 -2.64
N ARG A 359 2.08 1.11 -3.29
CA ARG A 359 2.48 -0.14 -2.64
C ARG A 359 3.91 -0.07 -2.15
N ILE A 360 4.09 -0.27 -0.85
CA ILE A 360 5.39 -0.29 -0.19
C ILE A 360 5.91 -1.73 -0.17
N PRO A 361 7.06 -2.03 -0.83
CA PRO A 361 7.66 -3.36 -0.77
C PRO A 361 8.02 -3.74 0.66
N THR A 362 7.60 -4.95 1.09
CA THR A 362 7.77 -5.43 2.47
C THR A 362 9.24 -5.39 2.93
N GLY A 363 10.18 -5.74 2.04
CA GLY A 363 11.62 -5.68 2.35
C GLY A 363 12.10 -4.26 2.64
N MET A 364 11.65 -3.26 1.85
CA MET A 364 11.99 -1.85 2.07
C MET A 364 11.38 -1.32 3.36
N LEU A 365 10.13 -1.68 3.65
CA LEU A 365 9.45 -1.31 4.89
C LEU A 365 10.22 -1.84 6.11
N ASN A 366 10.60 -3.12 6.09
CA ASN A 366 11.34 -3.74 7.19
C ASN A 366 12.73 -3.16 7.38
N ASN A 367 13.41 -2.76 6.31
CA ASN A 367 14.66 -2.01 6.39
C ASN A 367 14.50 -0.68 7.13
N VAL A 368 13.45 0.08 6.80
CA VAL A 368 13.14 1.35 7.48
C VAL A 368 12.87 1.10 8.96
N ILE A 369 12.03 0.12 9.29
CA ILE A 369 11.70 -0.23 10.67
C ILE A 369 12.95 -0.63 11.45
N THR A 370 13.80 -1.49 10.88
CA THR A 370 15.05 -1.94 11.51
C THR A 370 16.02 -0.77 11.74
N LYS A 371 16.18 0.11 10.77
CA LYS A 371 17.03 1.32 10.93
C LYS A 371 16.44 2.25 11.99
N ALA A 372 15.13 2.46 11.99
CA ALA A 372 14.45 3.31 12.96
C ALA A 372 14.60 2.75 14.39
N THR A 373 14.39 1.45 14.59
CA THR A 373 14.52 0.81 15.92
C THR A 373 15.96 0.77 16.43
N LYS A 374 16.95 0.70 15.54
CA LYS A 374 18.39 0.82 15.91
C LYS A 374 18.77 2.25 16.28
N LYS A 375 18.23 3.25 15.54
CA LYS A 375 18.52 4.66 15.78
C LYS A 375 17.92 5.18 17.08
N THR A 376 16.68 4.80 17.36
CA THR A 376 15.94 5.22 18.55
C THR A 376 15.27 4.01 19.19
N LEU A 377 15.84 3.59 20.32
CA LEU A 377 15.28 2.48 21.08
C LEU A 377 13.91 2.86 21.67
N SER A 378 12.98 1.93 21.67
CA SER A 378 11.69 2.13 22.33
C SER A 378 11.84 2.34 23.84
N PRO A 379 10.97 3.12 24.48
CA PRO A 379 10.94 3.27 25.93
C PRO A 379 10.79 1.92 26.64
N MET A 380 11.34 1.83 27.85
CA MET A 380 11.09 0.67 28.73
C MET A 380 9.77 0.88 29.49
N ILE A 381 8.89 -0.11 29.45
CA ILE A 381 7.64 -0.14 30.23
C ILE A 381 7.66 -1.40 31.12
N LYS A 382 7.55 -1.21 32.43
CA LYS A 382 7.60 -2.30 33.42
C LYS A 382 8.81 -3.24 33.22
N GLY A 383 10.00 -2.68 33.01
CA GLY A 383 11.24 -3.44 32.80
C GLY A 383 11.34 -4.17 31.46
N LYS A 384 10.35 -4.02 30.58
CA LYS A 384 10.34 -4.66 29.24
C LYS A 384 10.43 -3.58 28.14
N ARG A 385 11.11 -3.93 27.03
CA ARG A 385 11.23 -3.09 25.86
C ARG A 385 10.44 -3.67 24.70
N LEU A 386 9.83 -2.78 23.89
CA LEU A 386 9.18 -3.18 22.65
C LEU A 386 10.21 -3.79 21.69
N LYS A 387 9.92 -4.98 21.17
CA LYS A 387 10.64 -5.58 20.05
C LYS A 387 9.69 -5.65 18.86
N ILE A 388 10.05 -5.04 17.74
CA ILE A 388 9.33 -5.15 16.47
C ILE A 388 10.06 -6.22 15.65
N TYR A 389 9.36 -7.27 15.30
CA TYR A 389 9.91 -8.38 14.53
C TYR A 389 9.89 -8.08 13.04
N TYR A 390 8.75 -7.62 12.53
CA TYR A 390 8.59 -7.20 11.14
C TYR A 390 7.31 -6.37 10.98
N GLY A 391 7.18 -5.73 9.80
CA GLY A 391 6.00 -5.01 9.38
C GLY A 391 5.60 -5.36 7.95
N LEU A 392 4.31 -5.28 7.66
CA LEU A 392 3.78 -5.42 6.30
C LEU A 392 2.68 -4.39 6.05
N GLN A 393 2.54 -3.95 4.82
CA GLN A 393 1.43 -3.14 4.37
C GLN A 393 0.24 -4.07 4.07
N VAL A 394 -0.88 -3.86 4.76
CA VAL A 394 -2.09 -4.70 4.61
C VAL A 394 -3.14 -4.07 3.71
N SER A 395 -3.06 -2.75 3.50
CA SER A 395 -3.95 -2.00 2.60
C SER A 395 -3.25 -0.75 2.09
N THR A 396 -3.64 -0.27 0.92
CA THR A 396 -3.13 0.96 0.32
C THR A 396 -4.05 2.16 0.55
N ASN A 397 -5.36 1.99 0.56
CA ASN A 397 -6.30 3.11 0.71
C ASN A 397 -7.34 2.81 1.80
N PRO A 398 -7.12 3.28 3.04
CA PRO A 398 -5.98 4.07 3.53
C PRO A 398 -4.70 3.24 3.67
N GLN A 399 -3.54 3.93 3.61
CA GLN A 399 -2.24 3.31 3.86
C GLN A 399 -2.24 2.65 5.25
N THR A 400 -2.13 1.34 5.29
CA THR A 400 -2.25 0.58 6.54
C THR A 400 -1.08 -0.37 6.69
N ILE A 401 -0.31 -0.20 7.75
CA ILE A 401 0.82 -1.05 8.10
C ILE A 401 0.49 -1.84 9.36
N ARG A 402 0.78 -3.13 9.33
CA ARG A 402 0.71 -4.00 10.50
C ARG A 402 2.12 -4.32 10.97
N LEU A 403 2.42 -3.98 12.24
CA LEU A 403 3.68 -4.33 12.89
C LEU A 403 3.46 -5.51 13.83
N PHE A 404 4.30 -6.53 13.70
CA PHE A 404 4.31 -7.67 14.59
C PHE A 404 5.33 -7.44 15.69
N VAL A 405 4.85 -7.48 16.92
CA VAL A 405 5.61 -7.07 18.11
C VAL A 405 5.56 -8.14 19.20
N ASN A 406 6.47 -8.06 20.17
CA ASN A 406 6.45 -8.93 21.35
C ASN A 406 5.21 -8.68 22.24
N ASP A 407 4.86 -7.43 22.48
CA ASP A 407 3.67 -7.03 23.24
C ASP A 407 3.20 -5.64 22.78
N PRO A 408 1.97 -5.53 22.22
CA PRO A 408 1.40 -4.25 21.79
C PRO A 408 1.29 -3.20 22.91
N LYS A 409 1.17 -3.62 24.18
CA LYS A 409 1.07 -2.74 25.35
C LYS A 409 2.37 -1.98 25.65
N LEU A 410 3.49 -2.38 25.06
CA LEU A 410 4.78 -1.73 25.22
C LEU A 410 5.02 -0.56 24.26
N VAL A 411 4.04 -0.24 23.41
CA VAL A 411 4.13 0.87 22.48
C VAL A 411 3.59 2.13 23.11
N THR A 412 4.33 3.23 22.97
CA THR A 412 3.84 4.57 23.32
C THR A 412 3.38 5.33 22.09
N PRO A 413 2.40 6.25 22.21
CA PRO A 413 1.98 7.10 21.10
C PRO A 413 3.13 7.90 20.47
N ALA A 414 4.06 8.37 21.31
CA ALA A 414 5.25 9.09 20.84
C ALA A 414 6.14 8.22 19.95
N TYR A 415 6.30 6.94 20.31
CA TYR A 415 7.12 6.02 19.50
C TYR A 415 6.43 5.64 18.18
N LEU A 416 5.09 5.49 18.18
CA LEU A 416 4.33 5.34 16.93
C LEU A 416 4.48 6.54 16.02
N SER A 417 4.38 7.76 16.56
CA SER A 417 4.59 8.99 15.80
C SER A 417 6.02 9.09 15.24
N TYR A 418 7.01 8.59 15.98
CA TYR A 418 8.37 8.50 15.49
C TYR A 418 8.49 7.54 14.31
N LEU A 419 7.91 6.33 14.41
CA LEU A 419 7.90 5.35 13.32
C LEU A 419 7.17 5.87 12.09
N ASP A 420 6.00 6.51 12.26
CA ASP A 420 5.26 7.18 11.18
C ASP A 420 6.16 8.16 10.44
N LYS A 421 6.86 9.05 11.16
CA LYS A 421 7.79 10.01 10.56
C LYS A 421 8.93 9.34 9.77
N GLN A 422 9.51 8.23 10.28
CA GLN A 422 10.57 7.52 9.57
C GLN A 422 10.06 6.85 8.29
N ILE A 423 8.87 6.26 8.33
CA ILE A 423 8.23 5.64 7.18
C ILE A 423 7.91 6.69 6.12
N ARG A 424 7.28 7.81 6.50
CA ARG A 424 6.97 8.92 5.59
C ARG A 424 8.21 9.54 4.97
N ALA A 425 9.27 9.73 5.75
CA ALA A 425 10.53 10.29 5.25
C ALA A 425 11.18 9.41 4.16
N ARG A 426 10.94 8.10 4.19
CA ARG A 426 11.50 7.17 3.19
C ARG A 426 10.61 6.98 1.97
N PHE A 427 9.30 6.95 2.15
CA PHE A 427 8.34 6.60 1.09
C PHE A 427 7.57 7.81 0.54
N GLY A 428 7.77 9.01 1.12
CA GLY A 428 7.17 10.24 0.60
C GLY A 428 5.63 10.23 0.58
N LEU A 429 4.98 9.60 1.56
CA LEU A 429 3.52 9.45 1.64
C LEU A 429 2.82 10.81 1.88
N GLU A 430 3.06 11.77 0.99
CA GLU A 430 2.51 13.11 1.04
C GLU A 430 1.00 13.07 0.78
N GLY A 431 0.22 13.69 1.65
CA GLY A 431 -1.24 13.73 1.51
C GLY A 431 -1.97 12.44 1.90
N ALA A 432 -1.28 11.32 2.10
CA ALA A 432 -1.89 10.05 2.47
C ALA A 432 -1.86 9.83 3.97
N PRO A 433 -3.00 9.50 4.62
CA PRO A 433 -3.02 9.07 6.01
C PRO A 433 -2.33 7.70 6.15
N LEU A 434 -1.58 7.51 7.25
CA LEU A 434 -0.92 6.25 7.56
C LEU A 434 -1.45 5.67 8.87
N ARG A 435 -1.97 4.46 8.82
CA ARG A 435 -2.44 3.71 9.98
C ARG A 435 -1.43 2.63 10.33
N ILE A 436 -1.02 2.58 11.59
CA ILE A 436 -0.10 1.56 12.09
C ILE A 436 -0.83 0.73 13.14
N PHE A 437 -1.06 -0.54 12.84
CA PHE A 437 -1.63 -1.51 13.76
C PHE A 437 -0.56 -2.42 14.34
N LEU A 438 -0.74 -2.78 15.60
CA LEU A 438 0.16 -3.68 16.31
C LEU A 438 -0.51 -5.03 16.50
N LYS A 439 0.19 -6.10 16.20
CA LYS A 439 -0.23 -7.47 16.48
C LYS A 439 0.82 -8.16 17.33
N ALA A 440 0.41 -8.76 18.45
CA ALA A 440 1.31 -9.63 19.19
C ALA A 440 1.69 -10.83 18.33
N ARG A 441 2.98 -11.20 18.34
CA ARG A 441 3.42 -12.45 17.73
C ARG A 441 2.84 -13.60 18.56
N SER A 442 1.94 -14.39 17.97
CA SER A 442 1.41 -15.60 18.59
C SER A 442 2.58 -16.56 18.86
N ARG A 443 2.89 -16.83 20.12
CA ARG A 443 3.67 -18.02 20.46
C ARG A 443 2.74 -19.20 20.22
N ASN A 444 3.05 -20.03 19.26
CA ASN A 444 2.37 -21.32 19.09
C ASN A 444 2.68 -22.19 20.34
N THR A 445 1.89 -22.00 21.40
CA THR A 445 1.75 -22.95 22.51
C THR A 445 0.60 -23.88 22.13
N GLY A 446 0.84 -24.74 21.16
CA GLY A 446 -0.10 -25.77 20.72
C GLY A 446 0.57 -27.14 20.81
N ALA A 447 0.81 -27.62 22.01
CA ALA A 447 0.78 -29.04 22.22
C ALA A 447 -0.70 -29.43 22.39
N PRO A 448 -1.25 -30.35 21.58
CA PRO A 448 -2.54 -30.95 21.93
C PRO A 448 -2.37 -31.71 23.24
N LYS A 449 -3.15 -31.36 24.26
CA LYS A 449 -3.33 -32.19 25.44
C LYS A 449 -3.77 -33.56 24.96
N ALA A 450 -2.97 -34.56 25.26
CA ALA A 450 -3.32 -35.98 25.09
C ALA A 450 -4.70 -36.21 25.67
N ALA A 451 -5.57 -36.83 24.87
CA ALA A 451 -6.85 -37.32 25.31
C ALA A 451 -6.61 -38.29 26.46
N VAL A 452 -7.17 -37.99 27.62
CA VAL A 452 -7.26 -38.87 28.75
C VAL A 452 -8.11 -40.06 28.30
N SER A 453 -7.52 -41.25 28.29
CA SER A 453 -8.17 -42.53 28.09
C SER A 453 -9.35 -42.67 29.06
N ALA A 454 -10.54 -42.95 28.51
CA ALA A 454 -11.70 -43.38 29.30
C ALA A 454 -11.40 -44.69 30.03
N PRO A 455 -11.92 -44.85 31.24
CA PRO A 455 -11.79 -46.13 31.95
C PRO A 455 -12.69 -47.19 31.31
N THR A 456 -12.16 -48.38 31.13
CA THR A 456 -12.86 -49.61 30.80
C THR A 456 -13.92 -49.90 31.87
N PRO A 457 -15.15 -50.31 31.51
CA PRO A 457 -16.06 -50.89 32.49
C PRO A 457 -15.63 -52.33 32.82
N GLU A 458 -15.42 -52.57 34.08
CA GLU A 458 -15.43 -53.92 34.64
C GLU A 458 -16.87 -54.40 34.80
N GLU A 459 -17.12 -55.67 34.34
CA GLU A 459 -18.25 -56.57 34.52
C GLU A 459 -19.65 -56.16 34.03
#